data_911bae7c729040e389160f0932ef9e7b
#
_entry.id   911bae7c729040e389160f0932ef9e7b
#
_cell.length_a   1.000
_cell.length_b   1.000
_cell.length_c   1.000
_cell.angle_alpha   90.00
_cell.angle_beta   90.00
_cell.angle_gamma   90.00
#
_symmetry.space_group_name_H-M   'P 1'
#
loop_
_entity.id
_entity.type
_entity.pdbx_description
1 polymer ?
#
loop_
_entity_poly.entity_id
_entity_poly.type
_entity_poly.pdbx_seq_one_letter_code
_entity_poly.pdbx_strand_id
1 'polypeptide(L)'
;MKTYPNVHVLDHPLIRHKVAIIRDKATTTKQFREVIEEIATLMAYEAFKDVPTKKIVVETPLESVEQTVVKENSIAIVPILRAGLGMVNGILTLFPAAKVGHIGMYRNEETLEPQEYYCKLPAHIDEKVVMLVDPMLATGGSACDAIIQLKKRGCKKIKFLAIIGAPEGVEKVAEKHPDVEIYVSTLDRCLNENGYILPGLGDAGDRIFGTK
;
A
#
# COMPACT_ATOMS: atom_id res chain seq x y z
N MET A 1 -3.77 21.55 -5.43
CA MET A 1 -3.71 20.64 -4.28
C MET A 1 -2.70 21.19 -3.27
N LYS A 2 -3.01 21.14 -1.99
CA LYS A 2 -2.07 21.48 -0.92
C LYS A 2 -0.92 20.47 -0.90
N THR A 3 0.29 20.93 -0.68
CA THR A 3 1.46 20.05 -0.59
C THR A 3 1.60 19.52 0.84
N TYR A 4 1.68 18.21 0.99
CA TYR A 4 1.86 17.55 2.29
C TYR A 4 3.25 16.89 2.33
N PRO A 5 4.05 17.10 3.38
CA PRO A 5 5.42 16.58 3.46
C PRO A 5 5.50 15.06 3.53
N ASN A 6 4.43 14.42 4.00
CA ASN A 6 4.31 12.97 4.15
C ASN A 6 3.64 12.28 2.94
N VAL A 7 3.44 12.99 1.82
CA VAL A 7 2.84 12.44 0.59
C VAL A 7 3.89 12.38 -0.52
N HIS A 8 4.11 11.18 -1.02
CA HIS A 8 5.08 10.87 -2.07
C HIS A 8 4.35 10.38 -3.32
N VAL A 9 4.29 11.21 -4.37
CA VAL A 9 3.79 10.80 -5.68
C VAL A 9 4.96 10.26 -6.49
N LEU A 10 4.88 9.00 -6.91
CA LEU A 10 5.98 8.29 -7.58
C LEU A 10 5.96 8.53 -9.09
N ASP A 11 6.55 9.63 -9.50
CA ASP A 11 6.63 10.02 -10.91
C ASP A 11 7.76 9.28 -11.65
N HIS A 12 7.49 8.04 -12.07
CA HIS A 12 8.45 7.20 -12.80
C HIS A 12 7.85 6.68 -14.13
N PRO A 13 8.60 6.72 -15.27
CA PRO A 13 8.08 6.30 -16.57
C PRO A 13 7.54 4.87 -16.59
N LEU A 14 8.21 3.91 -15.93
CA LEU A 14 7.72 2.52 -15.87
C LEU A 14 6.42 2.40 -15.08
N ILE A 15 6.26 3.17 -14.01
CA ILE A 15 5.01 3.20 -13.24
C ILE A 15 3.90 3.76 -14.12
N ARG A 16 4.11 4.89 -14.78
CA ARG A 16 3.14 5.48 -15.71
C ARG A 16 2.72 4.52 -16.83
N HIS A 17 3.70 3.82 -17.42
CA HIS A 17 3.42 2.80 -18.44
C HIS A 17 2.50 1.69 -17.91
N LYS A 18 2.81 1.14 -16.72
CA LYS A 18 2.00 0.09 -16.09
C LYS A 18 0.62 0.57 -15.66
N VAL A 19 0.52 1.80 -15.14
CA VAL A 19 -0.76 2.44 -14.83
C VAL A 19 -1.63 2.58 -16.08
N ALA A 20 -1.05 2.93 -17.24
CA ALA A 20 -1.80 2.99 -18.49
C ALA A 20 -2.42 1.63 -18.85
N ILE A 21 -1.70 0.52 -18.63
CA ILE A 21 -2.22 -0.83 -18.88
C ILE A 21 -3.40 -1.16 -17.95
N ILE A 22 -3.29 -0.92 -16.66
CA ILE A 22 -4.39 -1.24 -15.72
C ILE A 22 -5.61 -0.33 -15.88
N ARG A 23 -5.47 0.85 -16.48
CA ARG A 23 -6.61 1.73 -16.79
C ARG A 23 -7.45 1.23 -17.94
N ASP A 24 -6.84 0.52 -18.89
CA ASP A 24 -7.58 0.03 -20.07
C ASP A 24 -8.64 -0.99 -19.63
N LYS A 25 -9.88 -0.74 -20.02
CA LYS A 25 -11.02 -1.64 -19.77
C LYS A 25 -10.88 -3.01 -20.45
N ALA A 26 -10.05 -3.10 -21.50
CA ALA A 26 -9.79 -4.34 -22.22
C ALA A 26 -8.74 -5.22 -21.51
N THR A 27 -8.01 -4.69 -20.51
CA THR A 27 -7.03 -5.46 -19.73
C THR A 27 -7.72 -6.60 -18.99
N THR A 28 -7.29 -7.83 -19.29
CA THR A 28 -7.86 -9.04 -18.70
C THR A 28 -7.55 -9.14 -17.21
N THR A 29 -8.37 -9.87 -16.45
CA THR A 29 -8.14 -10.11 -15.00
C THR A 29 -6.73 -10.66 -14.71
N LYS A 30 -6.23 -11.57 -15.56
CA LYS A 30 -4.86 -12.10 -15.40
C LYS A 30 -3.84 -10.99 -15.54
N GLN A 31 -3.86 -10.26 -16.63
CA GLN A 31 -2.91 -9.17 -16.89
C GLN A 31 -3.03 -8.05 -15.86
N PHE A 32 -4.25 -7.74 -15.41
CA PHE A 32 -4.47 -6.73 -14.37
C PHE A 32 -3.76 -7.11 -13.07
N ARG A 33 -3.88 -8.37 -12.60
CA ARG A 33 -3.18 -8.87 -11.41
C ARG A 33 -1.66 -8.78 -11.56
N GLU A 34 -1.13 -9.27 -12.68
CA GLU A 34 0.31 -9.23 -12.95
C GLU A 34 0.85 -7.79 -12.89
N VAL A 35 0.17 -6.85 -13.52
CA VAL A 35 0.60 -5.45 -13.55
C VAL A 35 0.43 -4.75 -12.18
N ILE A 36 -0.60 -5.08 -11.41
CA ILE A 36 -0.75 -4.60 -10.03
C ILE A 36 0.44 -5.06 -9.15
N GLU A 37 0.84 -6.32 -9.26
CA GLU A 37 2.02 -6.85 -8.53
C GLU A 37 3.31 -6.13 -8.95
N GLU A 38 3.50 -5.89 -10.24
CA GLU A 38 4.66 -5.17 -10.76
C GLU A 38 4.73 -3.71 -10.26
N ILE A 39 3.58 -3.00 -10.26
CA ILE A 39 3.52 -1.64 -9.70
C ILE A 39 3.83 -1.69 -8.19
N ALA A 40 3.23 -2.62 -7.46
CA ALA A 40 3.46 -2.78 -6.02
C ALA A 40 4.95 -3.04 -5.70
N THR A 41 5.65 -3.81 -6.55
CA THR A 41 7.11 -4.03 -6.44
C THR A 41 7.87 -2.71 -6.57
N LEU A 42 7.58 -1.91 -7.59
CA LEU A 42 8.25 -0.62 -7.81
C LEU A 42 7.95 0.37 -6.68
N MET A 43 6.72 0.42 -6.21
CA MET A 43 6.33 1.26 -5.07
C MET A 43 7.04 0.84 -3.78
N ALA A 44 7.14 -0.45 -3.52
CA ALA A 44 7.81 -0.98 -2.35
C ALA A 44 9.31 -0.66 -2.37
N TYR A 45 9.97 -0.71 -3.52
CA TYR A 45 11.36 -0.29 -3.66
C TYR A 45 11.59 1.13 -3.13
N GLU A 46 10.71 2.08 -3.50
CA GLU A 46 10.78 3.43 -3.00
C GLU A 46 10.45 3.53 -1.49
N ALA A 47 9.40 2.82 -1.06
CA ALA A 47 8.97 2.85 0.32
C ALA A 47 9.95 2.15 1.30
N PHE A 48 10.86 1.31 0.79
CA PHE A 48 11.86 0.60 1.60
C PHE A 48 13.16 1.38 1.83
N LYS A 49 13.32 2.59 1.30
CA LYS A 49 14.55 3.38 1.40
C LYS A 49 15.06 3.61 2.83
N ASP A 50 14.19 3.69 3.81
CA ASP A 50 14.48 4.00 5.20
C ASP A 50 14.09 2.88 6.19
N VAL A 51 13.98 1.63 5.69
CA VAL A 51 13.71 0.50 6.57
C VAL A 51 14.91 0.20 7.50
N PRO A 52 14.66 -0.35 8.69
CA PRO A 52 15.73 -0.63 9.63
C PRO A 52 16.77 -1.59 9.08
N THR A 53 18.03 -1.24 9.25
CA THR A 53 19.17 -2.06 8.84
C THR A 53 20.03 -2.49 10.04
N LYS A 54 20.87 -3.50 9.85
CA LYS A 54 21.92 -3.93 10.79
C LYS A 54 23.22 -4.22 10.04
N LYS A 55 24.33 -4.14 10.75
CA LYS A 55 25.63 -4.55 10.24
C LYS A 55 25.88 -6.02 10.57
N ILE A 56 26.44 -6.75 9.64
CA ILE A 56 26.89 -8.14 9.77
C ILE A 56 28.27 -8.31 9.12
N VAL A 57 29.04 -9.27 9.58
CA VAL A 57 30.27 -9.70 8.88
C VAL A 57 29.89 -10.80 7.90
N VAL A 58 30.31 -10.65 6.66
CA VAL A 58 30.14 -11.63 5.59
C VAL A 58 31.48 -12.08 5.10
N GLU A 59 31.65 -13.38 4.94
CA GLU A 59 32.83 -13.95 4.31
C GLU A 59 32.62 -14.04 2.80
N THR A 60 33.47 -13.32 2.06
CA THR A 60 33.53 -13.40 0.61
C THR A 60 34.56 -14.47 0.21
N PRO A 61 34.67 -14.85 -1.07
CA PRO A 61 35.73 -15.75 -1.50
C PRO A 61 37.16 -15.23 -1.28
N LEU A 62 37.33 -13.95 -0.95
CA LEU A 62 38.62 -13.29 -0.82
C LEU A 62 38.95 -12.84 0.61
N GLU A 63 37.95 -12.28 1.33
CA GLU A 63 38.14 -11.74 2.68
C GLU A 63 36.82 -11.59 3.43
N SER A 64 36.89 -11.39 4.76
CA SER A 64 35.75 -11.02 5.58
C SER A 64 35.50 -9.50 5.49
N VAL A 65 34.24 -9.09 5.32
CA VAL A 65 33.84 -7.68 5.17
C VAL A 65 32.56 -7.36 5.93
N GLU A 66 32.53 -6.19 6.55
CA GLU A 66 31.29 -5.67 7.17
C GLU A 66 30.33 -5.21 6.08
N GLN A 67 29.08 -5.67 6.15
CA GLN A 67 28.00 -5.32 5.23
C GLN A 67 26.74 -4.87 5.97
N THR A 68 25.97 -4.01 5.32
CA THR A 68 24.67 -3.57 5.83
C THR A 68 23.56 -4.39 5.19
N VAL A 69 22.70 -4.98 6.02
CA VAL A 69 21.53 -5.75 5.59
C VAL A 69 20.26 -5.23 6.24
N VAL A 70 19.11 -5.49 5.63
CA VAL A 70 17.83 -5.17 6.25
C VAL A 70 17.66 -6.00 7.52
N LYS A 71 17.19 -5.36 8.59
CA LYS A 71 16.96 -6.05 9.88
C LYS A 71 15.82 -7.07 9.70
N GLU A 72 16.09 -8.32 10.04
CA GLU A 72 15.08 -9.39 9.99
C GLU A 72 13.85 -9.05 10.85
N ASN A 73 12.69 -9.53 10.43
CA ASN A 73 11.42 -9.34 11.11
C ASN A 73 11.01 -7.87 11.33
N SER A 74 11.63 -6.90 10.63
CA SER A 74 11.34 -5.47 10.79
C SER A 74 10.20 -4.96 9.91
N ILE A 75 9.68 -5.77 9.00
CA ILE A 75 8.67 -5.38 8.02
C ILE A 75 7.44 -6.27 8.13
N ALA A 76 6.26 -5.65 8.11
CA ALA A 76 4.97 -6.33 7.95
C ALA A 76 4.18 -5.68 6.80
N ILE A 77 3.55 -6.50 5.99
CA ILE A 77 2.64 -6.10 4.92
C ILE A 77 1.22 -6.34 5.42
N VAL A 78 0.36 -5.34 5.33
CA VAL A 78 -1.03 -5.43 5.78
C VAL A 78 -1.94 -4.94 4.66
N PRO A 79 -2.49 -5.83 3.82
CA PRO A 79 -3.48 -5.44 2.83
C PRO A 79 -4.82 -5.10 3.48
N ILE A 80 -5.47 -4.05 2.99
CA ILE A 80 -6.89 -3.80 3.23
C ILE A 80 -7.68 -4.77 2.33
N LEU A 81 -8.41 -5.68 2.96
CA LEU A 81 -9.18 -6.67 2.24
C LEU A 81 -10.35 -6.01 1.51
N ARG A 82 -10.68 -6.45 0.29
CA ARG A 82 -10.11 -7.53 -0.52
C ARG A 82 -8.98 -7.06 -1.45
N ALA A 83 -9.11 -5.85 -2.04
CA ALA A 83 -8.28 -5.37 -3.15
C ALA A 83 -6.78 -5.29 -2.84
N GLY A 84 -6.43 -4.93 -1.60
CA GLY A 84 -5.02 -4.87 -1.17
C GLY A 84 -4.24 -6.18 -1.33
N LEU A 85 -4.93 -7.33 -1.35
CA LEU A 85 -4.28 -8.63 -1.57
C LEU A 85 -3.50 -8.68 -2.89
N GLY A 86 -3.97 -7.99 -3.93
CA GLY A 86 -3.29 -7.95 -5.22
C GLY A 86 -1.91 -7.32 -5.19
N MET A 87 -1.57 -6.56 -4.15
CA MET A 87 -0.26 -5.91 -4.01
C MET A 87 0.76 -6.73 -3.21
N VAL A 88 0.31 -7.73 -2.46
CA VAL A 88 1.14 -8.44 -1.46
C VAL A 88 2.30 -9.18 -2.12
N ASN A 89 2.04 -9.96 -3.17
CA ASN A 89 3.07 -10.77 -3.84
C ASN A 89 4.18 -9.91 -4.44
N GLY A 90 3.81 -8.77 -5.06
CA GLY A 90 4.78 -7.83 -5.60
C GLY A 90 5.76 -7.31 -4.54
N ILE A 91 5.27 -7.01 -3.34
CA ILE A 91 6.13 -6.57 -2.23
C ILE A 91 6.98 -7.72 -1.67
N LEU A 92 6.40 -8.92 -1.54
CA LEU A 92 7.12 -10.11 -1.09
C LEU A 92 8.24 -10.52 -2.04
N THR A 93 8.13 -10.21 -3.33
CA THR A 93 9.21 -10.44 -4.31
C THR A 93 10.49 -9.68 -3.94
N LEU A 94 10.37 -8.45 -3.40
CA LEU A 94 11.52 -7.68 -2.94
C LEU A 94 12.01 -8.10 -1.55
N PHE A 95 11.10 -8.44 -0.65
CA PHE A 95 11.45 -8.83 0.71
C PHE A 95 10.65 -10.06 1.18
N PRO A 96 11.05 -11.28 0.77
CA PRO A 96 10.32 -12.51 1.06
C PRO A 96 10.20 -12.83 2.56
N ALA A 97 11.07 -12.25 3.40
CA ALA A 97 11.03 -12.43 4.86
C ALA A 97 9.98 -11.57 5.57
N ALA A 98 9.30 -10.64 4.86
CA ALA A 98 8.23 -9.82 5.44
C ALA A 98 7.12 -10.70 6.00
N LYS A 99 6.54 -10.28 7.13
CA LYS A 99 5.36 -10.94 7.69
C LYS A 99 4.10 -10.32 7.08
N VAL A 100 3.07 -11.13 6.90
CA VAL A 100 1.81 -10.66 6.34
C VAL A 100 0.72 -10.72 7.41
N GLY A 101 0.08 -9.57 7.66
CA GLY A 101 -1.16 -9.49 8.41
C GLY A 101 -2.30 -9.14 7.46
N HIS A 102 -3.53 -9.10 7.96
CA HIS A 102 -4.69 -8.72 7.14
C HIS A 102 -5.63 -7.85 7.97
N ILE A 103 -6.22 -6.86 7.32
CA ILE A 103 -7.28 -6.05 7.89
C ILE A 103 -8.47 -6.00 6.93
N GLY A 104 -9.64 -6.38 7.41
CA GLY A 104 -10.88 -6.33 6.64
C GLY A 104 -11.77 -5.20 7.14
N MET A 105 -12.13 -4.31 6.21
CA MET A 105 -13.00 -3.17 6.45
C MET A 105 -14.23 -3.29 5.56
N TYR A 106 -15.42 -3.03 6.10
CA TYR A 106 -16.62 -2.85 5.30
C TYR A 106 -17.30 -1.52 5.67
N ARG A 107 -18.12 -1.02 4.79
CA ARG A 107 -18.92 0.16 5.08
C ARG A 107 -20.26 -0.29 5.65
N ASN A 108 -20.60 0.15 6.85
CA ASN A 108 -21.93 -0.10 7.41
C ASN A 108 -22.97 0.60 6.53
N GLU A 109 -23.99 -0.13 6.08
CA GLU A 109 -24.99 0.38 5.14
C GLU A 109 -25.93 1.41 5.82
N GLU A 110 -26.13 1.32 7.13
CA GLU A 110 -27.01 2.22 7.89
C GLU A 110 -26.30 3.50 8.33
N THR A 111 -25.08 3.38 8.89
CA THR A 111 -24.31 4.50 9.44
C THR A 111 -23.37 5.13 8.42
N LEU A 112 -23.10 4.44 7.31
CA LEU A 112 -22.09 4.76 6.30
C LEU A 112 -20.67 4.88 6.87
N GLU A 113 -20.46 4.45 8.11
CA GLU A 113 -19.14 4.41 8.75
C GLU A 113 -18.40 3.12 8.41
N PRO A 114 -17.09 3.19 8.20
CA PRO A 114 -16.27 1.99 8.03
C PRO A 114 -16.19 1.21 9.34
N GLN A 115 -16.40 -0.10 9.25
CA GLN A 115 -16.28 -1.02 10.37
C GLN A 115 -15.27 -2.12 10.05
N GLU A 116 -14.48 -2.49 11.07
CA GLU A 116 -13.59 -3.63 10.98
C GLU A 116 -14.38 -4.92 11.21
N TYR A 117 -14.26 -5.88 10.28
CA TYR A 117 -14.81 -7.23 10.44
C TYR A 117 -13.74 -8.31 10.64
N TYR A 118 -12.49 -7.98 10.33
CA TYR A 118 -11.37 -8.90 10.50
C TYR A 118 -10.05 -8.14 10.68
N CYS A 119 -9.26 -8.55 11.67
CA CYS A 119 -7.90 -8.07 11.81
C CYS A 119 -7.04 -9.15 12.46
N LYS A 120 -6.01 -9.59 11.73
CA LYS A 120 -4.99 -10.49 12.26
C LYS A 120 -3.62 -9.98 11.86
N LEU A 121 -2.82 -9.61 12.84
CA LEU A 121 -1.49 -9.02 12.65
C LEU A 121 -0.40 -9.97 13.13
N PRO A 122 0.82 -9.86 12.57
CA PRO A 122 2.00 -10.55 13.09
C PRO A 122 2.31 -10.16 14.55
N ALA A 123 2.91 -11.07 15.29
CA ALA A 123 3.42 -10.77 16.64
C ALA A 123 4.46 -9.63 16.58
N HIS A 124 4.56 -8.87 17.68
CA HIS A 124 5.46 -7.73 17.81
C HIS A 124 5.31 -6.70 16.67
N ILE A 125 4.07 -6.39 16.33
CA ILE A 125 3.76 -5.43 15.25
C ILE A 125 4.24 -4.01 15.58
N ASP A 126 4.34 -3.68 16.85
CA ASP A 126 4.84 -2.41 17.38
C ASP A 126 6.34 -2.14 17.10
N GLU A 127 7.09 -3.21 16.78
CA GLU A 127 8.51 -3.13 16.41
C GLU A 127 8.74 -3.08 14.89
N LYS A 128 7.67 -3.21 14.08
CA LYS A 128 7.75 -3.33 12.63
C LYS A 128 7.40 -2.04 11.91
N VAL A 129 7.98 -1.88 10.73
CA VAL A 129 7.46 -0.94 9.72
C VAL A 129 6.31 -1.65 9.02
N VAL A 130 5.11 -1.10 9.13
CA VAL A 130 3.89 -1.65 8.55
C VAL A 130 3.64 -1.02 7.20
N MET A 131 3.67 -1.82 6.14
CA MET A 131 3.23 -1.44 4.80
C MET A 131 1.74 -1.74 4.69
N LEU A 132 0.88 -0.75 4.95
CA LEU A 132 -0.55 -0.82 4.71
C LEU A 132 -0.79 -0.61 3.22
N VAL A 133 -1.49 -1.53 2.56
CA VAL A 133 -1.63 -1.48 1.10
C VAL A 133 -3.09 -1.61 0.64
N ASP A 134 -3.48 -0.74 -0.27
CA ASP A 134 -4.76 -0.76 -0.98
C ASP A 134 -4.54 -0.14 -2.37
N PRO A 135 -4.94 -0.76 -3.48
CA PRO A 135 -4.73 -0.16 -4.80
C PRO A 135 -5.44 1.18 -5.01
N MET A 136 -6.48 1.49 -4.25
CA MET A 136 -7.30 2.68 -4.46
C MET A 136 -7.40 3.56 -3.20
N LEU A 137 -6.97 4.81 -3.29
CA LEU A 137 -7.20 5.82 -2.27
C LEU A 137 -8.24 6.84 -2.79
N ALA A 138 -9.52 6.48 -2.68
CA ALA A 138 -10.62 7.31 -3.17
C ALA A 138 -11.04 8.36 -2.14
N THR A 139 -11.97 8.05 -1.24
CA THR A 139 -12.44 8.99 -0.19
C THR A 139 -11.54 9.03 1.04
N GLY A 140 -10.59 8.13 1.16
CA GLY A 140 -9.71 7.99 2.32
C GLY A 140 -10.36 7.40 3.58
N GLY A 141 -11.64 7.02 3.53
CA GLY A 141 -12.35 6.45 4.68
C GLY A 141 -11.69 5.16 5.17
N SER A 142 -11.69 4.12 4.34
CA SER A 142 -11.11 2.81 4.70
C SER A 142 -9.63 2.89 5.13
N ALA A 143 -8.85 3.74 4.45
CA ALA A 143 -7.45 3.96 4.80
C ALA A 143 -7.30 4.58 6.19
N CYS A 144 -8.05 5.66 6.50
CA CYS A 144 -8.01 6.30 7.82
C CYS A 144 -8.39 5.32 8.93
N ASP A 145 -9.46 4.54 8.73
CA ASP A 145 -9.92 3.62 9.78
C ASP A 145 -8.98 2.43 9.95
N ALA A 146 -8.43 1.89 8.86
CA ALA A 146 -7.38 0.89 8.94
C ALA A 146 -6.15 1.40 9.71
N ILE A 147 -5.71 2.62 9.45
CA ILE A 147 -4.60 3.27 10.19
C ILE A 147 -4.94 3.40 11.68
N ILE A 148 -6.16 3.84 12.01
CA ILE A 148 -6.62 3.94 13.41
C ILE A 148 -6.57 2.57 14.10
N GLN A 149 -7.07 1.52 13.43
CA GLN A 149 -7.07 0.17 13.99
C GLN A 149 -5.65 -0.39 14.17
N LEU A 150 -4.74 -0.11 13.23
CA LEU A 150 -3.34 -0.48 13.37
C LEU A 150 -2.67 0.24 14.55
N LYS A 151 -2.88 1.55 14.69
CA LYS A 151 -2.37 2.34 15.82
C LYS A 151 -2.89 1.84 17.17
N LYS A 152 -4.18 1.50 17.27
CA LYS A 152 -4.76 0.89 18.49
C LYS A 152 -4.10 -0.43 18.87
N ARG A 153 -3.51 -1.15 17.91
CA ARG A 153 -2.77 -2.41 18.12
C ARG A 153 -1.27 -2.22 18.31
N GLY A 154 -0.84 -0.96 18.47
CA GLY A 154 0.55 -0.62 18.80
C GLY A 154 1.45 -0.35 17.59
N CYS A 155 0.94 -0.34 16.36
CA CYS A 155 1.75 0.01 15.18
C CYS A 155 2.24 1.45 15.29
N LYS A 156 3.57 1.64 15.30
CA LYS A 156 4.22 2.95 15.49
C LYS A 156 4.70 3.57 14.17
N LYS A 157 5.06 2.74 13.21
CA LYS A 157 5.57 3.17 11.91
C LYS A 157 4.71 2.56 10.83
N ILE A 158 3.90 3.38 10.16
CA ILE A 158 2.99 2.96 9.12
C ILE A 158 3.35 3.73 7.85
N LYS A 159 3.45 2.99 6.74
CA LYS A 159 3.52 3.53 5.39
C LYS A 159 2.31 3.02 4.62
N PHE A 160 1.57 3.93 4.03
CA PHE A 160 0.41 3.57 3.23
C PHE A 160 0.76 3.66 1.74
N LEU A 161 0.53 2.58 1.00
CA LEU A 161 0.80 2.49 -0.43
C LEU A 161 -0.51 2.35 -1.20
N ALA A 162 -0.80 3.29 -2.11
CA ALA A 162 -1.94 3.23 -3.01
C ALA A 162 -1.51 3.42 -4.46
N ILE A 163 -2.02 2.59 -5.37
CA ILE A 163 -1.65 2.70 -6.78
C ILE A 163 -2.27 3.97 -7.37
N ILE A 164 -3.57 4.19 -7.17
CA ILE A 164 -4.25 5.40 -7.63
C ILE A 164 -4.86 6.13 -6.44
N GLY A 165 -4.57 7.43 -6.33
CA GLY A 165 -5.18 8.32 -5.35
C GLY A 165 -6.03 9.41 -5.98
N ALA A 166 -7.10 9.80 -5.29
CA ALA A 166 -7.80 11.06 -5.52
C ALA A 166 -7.30 12.13 -4.54
N PRO A 167 -7.27 13.42 -4.93
CA PRO A 167 -6.86 14.51 -4.04
C PRO A 167 -7.61 14.49 -2.70
N GLU A 168 -8.92 14.26 -2.74
CA GLU A 168 -9.80 14.25 -1.57
C GLU A 168 -9.38 13.18 -0.54
N GLY A 169 -9.04 11.98 -1.03
CA GLY A 169 -8.61 10.90 -0.14
C GLY A 169 -7.20 11.11 0.39
N VAL A 170 -6.29 11.57 -0.46
CA VAL A 170 -4.90 11.87 -0.07
C VAL A 170 -4.87 12.97 1.00
N GLU A 171 -5.58 14.08 0.78
CA GLU A 171 -5.69 15.18 1.75
C GLU A 171 -6.25 14.70 3.09
N LYS A 172 -7.35 13.93 3.04
CA LYS A 172 -8.00 13.40 4.26
C LYS A 172 -7.05 12.52 5.08
N VAL A 173 -6.30 11.60 4.44
CA VAL A 173 -5.35 10.73 5.15
C VAL A 173 -4.16 11.53 5.66
N ALA A 174 -3.60 12.44 4.85
CA ALA A 174 -2.44 13.25 5.23
C ALA A 174 -2.75 14.19 6.41
N GLU A 175 -3.93 14.79 6.46
CA GLU A 175 -4.34 15.67 7.56
C GLU A 175 -4.67 14.91 8.85
N LYS A 176 -5.35 13.75 8.74
CA LYS A 176 -5.70 12.94 9.93
C LYS A 176 -4.52 12.16 10.50
N HIS A 177 -3.56 11.81 9.65
CA HIS A 177 -2.42 10.96 10.01
C HIS A 177 -1.11 11.55 9.48
N PRO A 178 -0.66 12.72 9.96
CA PRO A 178 0.56 13.38 9.49
C PRO A 178 1.84 12.59 9.82
N ASP A 179 1.74 11.59 10.67
CA ASP A 179 2.79 10.65 11.06
C ASP A 179 2.87 9.40 10.17
N VAL A 180 1.99 9.29 9.17
CA VAL A 180 1.96 8.18 8.20
C VAL A 180 2.50 8.65 6.87
N GLU A 181 3.52 7.97 6.34
CA GLU A 181 4.05 8.22 5.00
C GLU A 181 3.11 7.60 3.95
N ILE A 182 2.66 8.40 3.00
CA ILE A 182 1.69 8.01 1.96
C ILE A 182 2.41 7.97 0.62
N TYR A 183 2.45 6.81 -0.01
CA TYR A 183 3.01 6.60 -1.33
C TYR A 183 1.89 6.35 -2.33
N VAL A 184 1.83 7.17 -3.38
CA VAL A 184 0.83 7.05 -4.45
C VAL A 184 1.55 6.97 -5.79
N SER A 185 1.25 5.96 -6.61
CA SER A 185 1.90 5.85 -7.92
C SER A 185 1.38 6.88 -8.92
N THR A 186 0.12 7.29 -8.77
CA THR A 186 -0.45 8.38 -9.55
C THR A 186 -1.59 9.06 -8.80
N LEU A 187 -1.67 10.38 -8.96
CA LEU A 187 -2.75 11.19 -8.43
C LEU A 187 -3.71 11.56 -9.58
N ASP A 188 -4.96 11.15 -9.44
CA ASP A 188 -6.00 11.41 -10.42
C ASP A 188 -6.70 12.76 -10.16
N ARG A 189 -7.65 13.12 -11.03
CA ARG A 189 -8.23 14.47 -11.04
C ARG A 189 -9.14 14.75 -9.85
N CYS A 190 -10.08 13.85 -9.56
CA CYS A 190 -11.11 14.01 -8.52
C CYS A 190 -11.92 12.74 -8.32
N LEU A 191 -12.88 12.79 -7.39
CA LEU A 191 -13.95 11.80 -7.27
C LEU A 191 -15.20 12.24 -8.06
N ASN A 192 -15.97 11.26 -8.53
CA ASN A 192 -17.33 11.52 -9.02
C ASN A 192 -18.33 11.51 -7.85
N GLU A 193 -19.62 11.76 -8.15
CA GLU A 193 -20.74 11.80 -7.20
C GLU A 193 -20.92 10.49 -6.40
N ASN A 194 -20.49 9.36 -6.97
CA ASN A 194 -20.54 8.04 -6.33
C ASN A 194 -19.27 7.67 -5.57
N GLY A 195 -18.28 8.59 -5.49
CA GLY A 195 -17.01 8.36 -4.80
C GLY A 195 -15.98 7.54 -5.59
N TYR A 196 -16.17 7.34 -6.91
CA TYR A 196 -15.17 6.72 -7.77
C TYR A 196 -14.16 7.74 -8.27
N ILE A 197 -12.91 7.30 -8.36
CA ILE A 197 -11.81 8.12 -8.87
C ILE A 197 -11.97 8.33 -10.38
N LEU A 198 -11.73 9.56 -10.85
CA LEU A 198 -11.74 9.94 -12.26
C LEU A 198 -10.36 10.47 -12.70
N PRO A 199 -9.78 9.93 -13.81
CA PRO A 199 -10.29 8.90 -14.71
C PRO A 199 -10.34 7.50 -14.10
N GLY A 200 -9.55 7.20 -13.05
CA GLY A 200 -9.57 5.95 -12.32
C GLY A 200 -9.23 4.70 -13.16
N LEU A 201 -9.70 3.57 -12.68
CA LEU A 201 -9.57 2.27 -13.37
C LEU A 201 -10.80 1.36 -13.13
N GLY A 202 -11.89 1.90 -12.57
CA GLY A 202 -13.05 1.13 -12.12
C GLY A 202 -12.86 0.55 -10.73
N ASP A 203 -13.54 -0.56 -10.42
CA ASP A 203 -13.37 -1.29 -9.16
C ASP A 203 -12.14 -2.21 -9.24
N ALA A 204 -11.11 -1.90 -8.44
CA ALA A 204 -9.88 -2.68 -8.43
C ALA A 204 -10.10 -4.10 -7.90
N GLY A 205 -10.93 -4.27 -6.89
CA GLY A 205 -11.23 -5.58 -6.32
C GLY A 205 -11.89 -6.50 -7.33
N ASP A 206 -12.93 -6.03 -8.01
CA ASP A 206 -13.62 -6.80 -9.03
C ASP A 206 -12.70 -7.14 -10.21
N ARG A 207 -11.84 -6.21 -10.62
CA ARG A 207 -10.86 -6.45 -11.69
C ARG A 207 -9.75 -7.43 -11.29
N ILE A 208 -9.29 -7.40 -10.03
CA ILE A 208 -8.29 -8.34 -9.49
C ILE A 208 -8.88 -9.74 -9.38
N PHE A 209 -10.13 -9.87 -8.90
CA PHE A 209 -10.72 -11.16 -8.57
C PHE A 209 -11.65 -11.72 -9.64
N GLY A 210 -12.04 -10.91 -10.63
CA GLY A 210 -12.94 -11.32 -11.71
C GLY A 210 -14.37 -11.56 -11.18
N THR A 211 -14.83 -10.73 -10.23
CA THR A 211 -16.13 -10.90 -9.56
C THR A 211 -17.27 -10.20 -10.30
N LYS A 212 -17.01 -9.45 -11.37
CA LYS A 212 -18.00 -8.87 -12.30
C LYS A 212 -17.50 -8.95 -13.72
#